data_9fb35d5f53ff72b97cdeb96d17e5ac29
#
_entry.id   9fb35d5f53ff72b97cdeb96d17e5ac29
#
_cell.length_a   1.000
_cell.length_b   1.000
_cell.length_c   1.000
_cell.angle_alpha   90.00
_cell.angle_beta   90.00
_cell.angle_gamma   90.00
#
_symmetry.space_group_name_H-M   'P 1'
#
loop_
_entity.id
_entity.type
_entity.pdbx_description
1 polymer ?
#
loop_
_entity_poly.entity_id
_entity_poly.type
_entity_poly.pdbx_seq_one_letter_code
_entity_poly.pdbx_strand_id
1 'polypeptide(L)'
;AADPVWASAKPLSAALTGGVNFGAKPGDKGESTVTLKAAYTADMLYMLIQYKDPTNSVRRGPYQKQADGSWKKLKDPADKGGDDNVYYEDKWAMLWPTNEATAKQFDKEGCAMACHEGQTKPYGNKYTNTPGQILDMWHMKGQRTGPLGFVDDQYTDDTRYDPKTAPNAGRKGDPGPQGGEYTNIALVNGKPAFMGRDAKAANAGGTYYIKKGEEVAFDDSKFKPGDE
;
A
#
# COMPACT_ATOMS: atom_id res chain seq x y z
N ALA A 1 -1.56 17.03 9.06
CA ALA A 1 -0.29 17.79 9.08
C ALA A 1 -0.47 19.22 9.64
N ALA A 2 -1.67 19.77 9.62
CA ALA A 2 -1.93 21.13 10.09
C ALA A 2 -2.09 21.27 11.62
N ASP A 3 -2.09 20.18 12.36
CA ASP A 3 -2.27 20.21 13.82
C ASP A 3 -1.06 20.87 14.50
N PRO A 4 -1.25 21.84 15.39
CA PRO A 4 -0.17 22.56 16.07
C PRO A 4 0.72 21.66 16.95
N VAL A 5 0.30 20.49 17.36
CA VAL A 5 1.13 19.52 18.08
C VAL A 5 2.43 19.20 17.34
N TRP A 6 2.39 19.20 16.02
CA TRP A 6 3.55 18.92 15.17
C TRP A 6 4.62 20.02 15.18
N ALA A 7 4.28 21.24 15.61
CA ALA A 7 5.25 22.31 15.73
C ALA A 7 6.28 22.04 16.83
N SER A 8 5.87 21.41 17.92
CA SER A 8 6.73 21.07 19.06
C SER A 8 7.43 19.73 18.94
N ALA A 9 6.93 18.82 18.09
CA ALA A 9 7.52 17.51 17.89
C ALA A 9 8.84 17.61 17.11
N LYS A 10 9.91 17.02 17.67
CA LYS A 10 11.23 17.00 17.03
C LYS A 10 11.21 16.14 15.76
N PRO A 11 11.70 16.65 14.62
CA PRO A 11 11.79 15.85 13.42
C PRO A 11 12.98 14.88 13.48
N LEU A 12 12.78 13.67 13.00
CA LEU A 12 13.82 12.74 12.59
C LEU A 12 13.83 12.73 11.06
N SER A 13 14.99 12.97 10.45
CA SER A 13 15.15 12.88 9.00
C SER A 13 15.94 11.62 8.66
N ALA A 14 15.38 10.80 7.77
CA ALA A 14 16.00 9.58 7.29
C ALA A 14 16.22 9.68 5.77
N ALA A 15 17.47 9.51 5.34
CA ALA A 15 17.78 9.33 3.93
C ALA A 15 17.59 7.86 3.55
N LEU A 16 16.70 7.61 2.60
CA LEU A 16 16.48 6.29 2.03
C LEU A 16 17.28 6.17 0.75
N THR A 17 18.09 5.12 0.65
CA THR A 17 18.98 4.85 -0.50
C THR A 17 18.88 3.38 -0.90
N GLY A 18 19.34 3.06 -2.11
CA GLY A 18 19.35 1.67 -2.58
C GLY A 18 17.98 1.09 -2.83
N GLY A 19 17.00 1.94 -3.14
CA GLY A 19 15.65 1.49 -3.46
C GLY A 19 15.63 0.53 -4.64
N VAL A 20 14.86 -0.55 -4.49
CA VAL A 20 14.60 -1.50 -5.55
C VAL A 20 13.59 -0.89 -6.52
N ASN A 21 13.99 -0.76 -7.77
CA ASN A 21 13.18 -0.10 -8.77
C ASN A 21 12.65 -1.12 -9.79
N PHE A 22 11.38 -1.47 -9.67
CA PHE A 22 10.71 -2.44 -10.53
C PHE A 22 10.12 -1.84 -11.82
N GLY A 23 10.54 -0.73 -12.26
CA GLY A 23 10.00 -0.08 -13.45
C GLY A 23 10.53 1.32 -13.63
N ALA A 24 11.74 1.53 -13.12
CA ALA A 24 12.42 2.80 -13.09
C ALA A 24 12.21 3.64 -14.34
N LYS A 25 11.69 4.81 -14.13
CA LYS A 25 11.81 5.87 -15.12
C LYS A 25 13.31 6.24 -15.22
N PRO A 26 13.81 6.53 -16.43
CA PRO A 26 15.18 7.00 -16.58
C PRO A 26 15.46 8.17 -15.64
N GLY A 27 16.49 8.04 -14.80
CA GLY A 27 16.88 9.06 -13.83
C GLY A 27 16.34 8.86 -12.40
N ASP A 28 15.47 7.90 -12.16
CA ASP A 28 15.08 7.51 -10.81
C ASP A 28 16.22 6.74 -10.13
N LYS A 29 16.70 7.23 -9.00
CA LYS A 29 17.80 6.62 -8.25
C LYS A 29 17.35 5.73 -7.10
N GLY A 30 16.03 5.59 -6.89
CA GLY A 30 15.49 4.89 -5.73
C GLY A 30 15.89 5.56 -4.41
N GLU A 31 16.02 6.87 -4.41
CA GLU A 31 16.44 7.68 -3.26
C GLU A 31 15.30 8.60 -2.81
N SER A 32 15.11 8.74 -1.52
CA SER A 32 14.15 9.69 -0.94
C SER A 32 14.62 10.15 0.44
N THR A 33 14.13 11.29 0.88
CA THR A 33 14.28 11.73 2.26
C THR A 33 12.92 11.74 2.92
N VAL A 34 12.80 11.06 4.05
CA VAL A 34 11.58 11.00 4.85
C VAL A 34 11.81 11.75 6.15
N THR A 35 10.89 12.63 6.50
CA THR A 35 10.85 13.28 7.80
C THR A 35 9.76 12.65 8.64
N LEU A 36 10.10 12.26 9.85
CA LEU A 36 9.24 11.62 10.83
C LEU A 36 9.10 12.55 12.03
N LYS A 37 7.88 12.71 12.54
CA LYS A 37 7.61 13.29 13.85
C LYS A 37 6.67 12.36 14.60
N ALA A 38 6.82 12.29 15.92
CA ALA A 38 5.95 11.48 16.76
C ALA A 38 5.41 12.30 17.93
N ALA A 39 4.19 12.02 18.32
CA ALA A 39 3.55 12.48 19.53
C ALA A 39 2.74 11.32 20.12
N TYR A 40 2.56 11.29 21.43
CA TYR A 40 1.83 10.21 22.08
C TYR A 40 0.95 10.71 23.22
N THR A 41 -0.07 9.95 23.52
CA THR A 41 -0.86 10.03 24.73
C THR A 41 -0.64 8.77 25.59
N ALA A 42 -1.40 8.59 26.66
CA ALA A 42 -1.33 7.35 27.44
C ALA A 42 -1.67 6.10 26.61
N ASP A 43 -2.52 6.24 25.59
CA ASP A 43 -3.11 5.10 24.87
C ASP A 43 -2.77 5.06 23.38
N MET A 44 -2.23 6.16 22.83
CA MET A 44 -2.06 6.30 21.38
C MET A 44 -0.70 6.87 21.00
N LEU A 45 -0.12 6.31 19.94
CA LEU A 45 1.03 6.88 19.23
C LEU A 45 0.56 7.50 17.92
N TYR A 46 0.91 8.77 17.72
CA TYR A 46 0.65 9.50 16.50
C TYR A 46 1.97 9.73 15.76
N MET A 47 1.98 9.53 14.47
CA MET A 47 3.16 9.76 13.63
C MET A 47 2.79 10.64 12.44
N LEU A 48 3.61 11.66 12.19
CA LEU A 48 3.59 12.44 10.96
C LEU A 48 4.77 12.01 10.10
N ILE A 49 4.47 11.45 8.95
CA ILE A 49 5.45 10.98 7.98
C ILE A 49 5.33 11.86 6.74
N GLN A 50 6.42 12.49 6.34
CA GLN A 50 6.47 13.39 5.20
C GLN A 50 7.63 13.02 4.28
N TYR A 51 7.34 12.87 3.02
CA TYR A 51 8.33 12.68 1.96
C TYR A 51 7.90 13.45 0.71
N LYS A 52 8.87 13.71 -0.15
CA LYS A 52 8.60 14.41 -1.40
C LYS A 52 8.08 13.38 -2.42
N ASP A 53 6.88 13.63 -2.92
CA ASP A 53 6.27 12.87 -3.99
C ASP A 53 5.70 13.86 -5.03
N PRO A 54 6.01 13.71 -6.33
CA PRO A 54 5.51 14.59 -7.36
C PRO A 54 4.05 14.34 -7.73
N THR A 55 3.46 13.24 -7.25
CA THR A 55 2.10 12.81 -7.57
C THR A 55 1.33 12.52 -6.28
N ASN A 56 0.01 12.45 -6.39
CA ASN A 56 -0.88 11.93 -5.34
C ASN A 56 -1.63 10.74 -5.91
N SER A 57 -1.05 9.56 -5.77
CA SER A 57 -1.58 8.35 -6.36
C SER A 57 -2.50 7.64 -5.39
N VAL A 58 -3.79 7.70 -5.68
CA VAL A 58 -4.87 7.07 -4.88
C VAL A 58 -5.63 5.99 -5.66
N ARG A 59 -5.13 5.59 -6.82
CA ARG A 59 -5.71 4.54 -7.66
C ARG A 59 -5.21 3.17 -7.22
N ARG A 60 -6.04 2.14 -7.42
CA ARG A 60 -5.64 0.74 -7.22
C ARG A 60 -6.30 -0.15 -8.24
N GLY A 61 -5.76 -0.14 -9.46
CA GLY A 61 -6.30 -0.89 -10.58
C GLY A 61 -7.76 -0.57 -10.84
N PRO A 62 -8.12 0.70 -11.11
CA PRO A 62 -9.50 1.11 -11.30
C PRO A 62 -10.07 0.49 -12.57
N TYR A 63 -11.40 0.36 -12.60
CA TYR A 63 -12.12 0.03 -13.81
C TYR A 63 -12.58 1.31 -14.48
N GLN A 64 -12.54 1.34 -15.81
CA GLN A 64 -12.99 2.48 -16.61
C GLN A 64 -14.05 2.04 -17.61
N LYS A 65 -15.12 2.83 -17.73
CA LYS A 65 -16.16 2.63 -18.73
C LYS A 65 -15.60 3.00 -20.11
N GLN A 66 -15.72 2.08 -21.06
CA GLN A 66 -15.27 2.26 -22.44
C GLN A 66 -16.36 2.88 -23.33
N ALA A 67 -15.98 3.35 -24.51
CA ALA A 67 -16.93 3.93 -25.47
C ALA A 67 -18.00 2.94 -25.96
N ASP A 68 -17.69 1.65 -25.98
CA ASP A 68 -18.62 0.58 -26.31
C ASP A 68 -19.53 0.16 -25.16
N GLY A 69 -19.45 0.84 -24.02
CA GLY A 69 -20.21 0.55 -22.80
C GLY A 69 -19.62 -0.56 -21.93
N SER A 70 -18.57 -1.24 -22.36
CA SER A 70 -17.86 -2.24 -21.54
C SER A 70 -17.05 -1.58 -20.43
N TRP A 71 -16.74 -2.35 -19.38
CA TRP A 71 -15.83 -1.92 -18.31
C TRP A 71 -14.53 -2.71 -18.37
N LYS A 72 -13.41 -2.00 -18.31
CA LYS A 72 -12.08 -2.62 -18.33
C LYS A 72 -11.24 -2.13 -17.17
N LYS A 73 -10.54 -3.05 -16.52
CA LYS A 73 -9.51 -2.70 -15.55
C LYS A 73 -8.35 -2.01 -16.26
N LEU A 74 -8.00 -0.83 -15.79
CA LEU A 74 -6.83 -0.11 -16.28
C LEU A 74 -5.56 -0.84 -15.85
N LYS A 75 -4.64 -1.00 -16.78
CA LYS A 75 -3.34 -1.64 -16.58
C LYS A 75 -2.26 -0.77 -17.18
N ASP A 76 -1.17 -0.63 -16.47
CA ASP A 76 0.03 -0.02 -17.01
C ASP A 76 0.75 -1.05 -17.89
N PRO A 77 0.96 -0.77 -19.18
CA PRO A 77 1.68 -1.69 -20.07
C PRO A 77 3.17 -1.83 -19.68
N ALA A 78 3.71 -0.89 -18.91
CA ALA A 78 5.07 -0.95 -18.39
C ALA A 78 5.21 -1.74 -17.08
N ASP A 79 4.09 -2.13 -16.45
CA ASP A 79 4.10 -2.90 -15.21
C ASP A 79 4.75 -4.28 -15.42
N LYS A 80 5.83 -4.54 -14.70
CA LYS A 80 6.58 -5.80 -14.75
C LYS A 80 6.23 -6.75 -13.59
N GLY A 81 5.05 -6.56 -13.00
CA GLY A 81 4.54 -7.41 -11.92
C GLY A 81 4.89 -6.93 -10.51
N GLY A 82 5.29 -5.67 -10.38
CA GLY A 82 5.43 -4.97 -9.10
C GLY A 82 4.22 -4.10 -8.79
N ASP A 83 4.39 -3.24 -7.81
CA ASP A 83 3.42 -2.22 -7.42
C ASP A 83 3.75 -0.85 -8.05
N ASP A 84 4.74 -0.81 -8.93
CA ASP A 84 5.22 0.40 -9.59
C ASP A 84 4.52 0.59 -10.93
N ASN A 85 3.32 1.15 -10.87
CA ASN A 85 2.56 1.49 -12.06
C ASN A 85 1.64 2.69 -11.79
N VAL A 86 1.27 3.39 -12.88
CA VAL A 86 0.44 4.61 -12.83
C VAL A 86 -0.99 4.38 -12.32
N TYR A 87 -1.42 3.14 -12.21
CA TYR A 87 -2.73 2.74 -11.69
C TYR A 87 -2.60 2.06 -10.33
N TYR A 88 -1.61 2.47 -9.54
CA TYR A 88 -1.43 1.97 -8.19
C TYR A 88 -1.29 3.10 -7.17
N GLU A 89 -1.59 2.82 -5.92
CA GLU A 89 -1.62 3.78 -4.82
C GLU A 89 -0.23 4.03 -4.22
N ASP A 90 0.03 5.25 -3.74
CA ASP A 90 1.19 5.55 -2.92
C ASP A 90 1.19 4.75 -1.63
N LYS A 91 2.38 4.35 -1.19
CA LYS A 91 2.56 3.54 0.01
C LYS A 91 3.82 3.91 0.76
N TRP A 92 3.80 3.65 2.03
CA TRP A 92 5.01 3.51 2.82
C TRP A 92 4.85 2.35 3.80
N ALA A 93 5.97 1.76 4.20
CA ALA A 93 6.02 0.75 5.24
C ALA A 93 7.17 1.06 6.20
N MET A 94 6.93 0.80 7.48
CA MET A 94 7.96 0.81 8.52
C MET A 94 8.12 -0.60 9.03
N LEU A 95 9.36 -1.02 9.19
CA LEU A 95 9.72 -2.32 9.74
C LEU A 95 10.35 -2.14 11.12
N TRP A 96 9.91 -2.95 12.06
CA TRP A 96 10.36 -2.92 13.44
C TRP A 96 10.88 -4.31 13.86
N PRO A 97 12.14 -4.44 14.31
CA PRO A 97 12.61 -5.71 14.85
C PRO A 97 11.92 -6.01 16.19
N THR A 98 11.40 -7.22 16.35
CA THR A 98 10.61 -7.59 17.53
C THR A 98 11.46 -8.05 18.71
N ASN A 99 12.75 -8.32 18.51
CA ASN A 99 13.68 -8.73 19.55
C ASN A 99 15.13 -8.29 19.25
N GLU A 100 16.01 -8.38 20.25
CA GLU A 100 17.39 -7.91 20.15
C GLU A 100 18.21 -8.64 19.07
N ALA A 101 18.01 -9.93 18.88
CA ALA A 101 18.75 -10.69 17.87
C ALA A 101 18.35 -10.25 16.45
N THR A 102 17.05 -10.04 16.22
CA THR A 102 16.52 -9.47 14.99
C THR A 102 17.01 -8.04 14.77
N ALA A 103 17.04 -7.22 15.83
CA ALA A 103 17.53 -5.84 15.77
C ALA A 103 18.99 -5.75 15.31
N LYS A 104 19.88 -6.58 15.85
CA LYS A 104 21.29 -6.62 15.47
C LYS A 104 21.53 -6.93 13.99
N GLN A 105 20.69 -7.77 13.40
CA GLN A 105 20.76 -8.04 11.97
C GLN A 105 20.11 -6.90 11.16
N PHE A 106 18.97 -6.41 11.61
CA PHE A 106 18.26 -5.31 10.97
C PHE A 106 19.10 -4.02 10.89
N ASP A 107 19.88 -3.73 11.93
CA ASP A 107 20.82 -2.59 11.95
C ASP A 107 21.90 -2.68 10.86
N LYS A 108 22.25 -3.87 10.42
CA LYS A 108 23.25 -4.10 9.36
C LYS A 108 22.65 -4.12 7.96
N GLU A 109 21.50 -4.73 7.82
CA GLU A 109 20.90 -5.07 6.52
C GLU A 109 19.72 -4.17 6.15
N GLY A 110 19.16 -3.46 7.13
CA GLY A 110 17.94 -2.67 6.92
C GLY A 110 16.79 -3.53 6.40
N CYS A 111 15.96 -2.96 5.52
CA CYS A 111 14.83 -3.68 4.94
C CYS A 111 15.26 -4.86 4.03
N ALA A 112 16.52 -4.92 3.59
CA ALA A 112 17.04 -6.04 2.81
C ALA A 112 16.99 -7.37 3.59
N MET A 113 16.95 -7.31 4.93
CA MET A 113 16.74 -8.49 5.78
C MET A 113 15.41 -9.22 5.48
N ALA A 114 14.40 -8.52 4.97
CA ALA A 114 13.08 -9.09 4.71
C ALA A 114 12.58 -8.88 3.28
N CYS A 115 13.36 -8.22 2.43
CA CYS A 115 13.00 -7.97 1.03
C CYS A 115 14.15 -8.38 0.12
N HIS A 116 14.00 -9.52 -0.55
CA HIS A 116 15.05 -10.12 -1.37
C HIS A 116 14.78 -9.87 -2.85
N GLU A 117 15.58 -9.03 -3.46
CA GLU A 117 15.52 -8.78 -4.90
C GLU A 117 15.92 -10.04 -5.71
N GLY A 118 15.41 -10.15 -6.92
CA GLY A 118 15.76 -11.24 -7.82
C GLY A 118 15.06 -12.58 -7.58
N GLN A 119 14.18 -12.67 -6.60
CA GLN A 119 13.33 -13.85 -6.44
C GLN A 119 12.23 -13.89 -7.50
N THR A 120 11.77 -15.10 -7.84
CA THR A 120 10.89 -15.37 -9.00
C THR A 120 9.51 -14.72 -8.94
N LYS A 121 9.07 -14.24 -7.78
CA LYS A 121 7.80 -13.56 -7.59
C LYS A 121 7.97 -12.35 -6.66
N PRO A 122 7.32 -11.20 -6.93
CA PRO A 122 7.38 -10.02 -6.07
C PRO A 122 6.96 -10.30 -4.62
N TYR A 123 5.99 -11.19 -4.42
CA TYR A 123 5.53 -11.60 -3.10
C TYR A 123 6.39 -12.71 -2.49
N GLY A 124 7.03 -13.54 -3.32
CA GLY A 124 7.88 -14.64 -2.91
C GLY A 124 9.21 -14.22 -2.29
N ASN A 125 9.55 -12.93 -2.37
CA ASN A 125 10.79 -12.38 -1.83
C ASN A 125 10.62 -11.67 -0.46
N LYS A 126 9.47 -11.76 0.18
CA LYS A 126 9.17 -11.13 1.48
C LYS A 126 9.29 -12.17 2.60
N TYR A 127 10.47 -12.33 3.19
CA TYR A 127 10.70 -13.25 4.30
C TYR A 127 11.97 -12.88 5.08
N THR A 128 12.05 -13.23 6.36
CA THR A 128 13.29 -13.11 7.15
C THR A 128 14.21 -14.30 6.89
N ASN A 129 15.52 -14.14 7.09
CA ASN A 129 16.51 -15.14 6.70
C ASN A 129 16.57 -16.35 7.66
N THR A 130 16.34 -16.12 8.93
CA THR A 130 16.55 -17.10 10.00
C THR A 130 15.22 -17.45 10.66
N PRO A 131 14.96 -18.74 10.92
CA PRO A 131 13.78 -19.16 11.65
C PRO A 131 13.60 -18.44 12.99
N GLY A 132 12.37 -18.01 13.26
CA GLY A 132 12.01 -17.28 14.47
C GLY A 132 12.30 -15.77 14.45
N GLN A 133 12.90 -15.25 13.40
CA GLN A 133 13.01 -13.80 13.21
C GLN A 133 11.67 -13.25 12.72
N ILE A 134 11.20 -12.19 13.37
CA ILE A 134 9.98 -11.49 13.02
C ILE A 134 10.30 -9.99 12.94
N LEU A 135 9.87 -9.37 11.85
CA LEU A 135 9.78 -7.92 11.70
C LEU A 135 8.31 -7.52 11.71
N ASP A 136 7.92 -6.74 12.69
CA ASP A 136 6.63 -6.05 12.69
C ASP A 136 6.60 -5.00 11.58
N MET A 137 5.47 -4.81 10.92
CA MET A 137 5.36 -3.94 9.75
C MET A 137 4.08 -3.11 9.76
N TRP A 138 4.24 -1.81 9.88
CA TRP A 138 3.17 -0.85 9.68
C TRP A 138 3.13 -0.39 8.23
N HIS A 139 2.03 -0.63 7.56
CA HIS A 139 1.92 -0.43 6.12
C HIS A 139 0.75 0.51 5.76
N MET A 140 1.07 1.77 5.48
CA MET A 140 0.11 2.72 4.92
C MET A 140 -0.08 2.47 3.42
N LYS A 141 -1.30 2.60 2.97
CA LYS A 141 -1.72 2.46 1.57
C LYS A 141 -2.64 3.62 1.22
N GLY A 142 -2.25 4.41 0.23
CA GLY A 142 -2.89 5.68 -0.11
C GLY A 142 -4.40 5.60 -0.33
N GLN A 143 -4.87 4.53 -0.98
CA GLN A 143 -6.29 4.28 -1.18
C GLN A 143 -6.93 3.48 -0.05
N ARG A 144 -6.25 2.43 0.44
CA ARG A 144 -6.87 1.40 1.28
C ARG A 144 -6.95 1.73 2.76
N THR A 145 -5.97 2.48 3.27
CA THR A 145 -5.88 2.83 4.69
C THR A 145 -5.79 4.32 4.94
N GLY A 146 -5.18 5.08 4.02
CA GLY A 146 -5.01 6.51 4.16
C GLY A 146 -6.30 7.28 4.42
N PRO A 147 -7.37 7.10 3.62
CA PRO A 147 -8.64 7.79 3.83
C PRO A 147 -9.35 7.41 5.13
N LEU A 148 -9.03 6.25 5.68
CA LEU A 148 -9.60 5.74 6.92
C LEU A 148 -8.79 6.16 8.16
N GLY A 149 -7.61 6.76 7.95
CA GLY A 149 -6.79 7.32 9.01
C GLY A 149 -6.03 6.28 9.85
N PHE A 150 -5.75 5.10 9.30
CA PHE A 150 -4.94 4.07 9.97
C PHE A 150 -3.90 3.44 9.04
N VAL A 151 -3.10 2.55 9.56
CA VAL A 151 -2.15 1.73 8.82
C VAL A 151 -2.50 0.25 8.98
N ASP A 152 -2.20 -0.56 7.97
CA ASP A 152 -2.28 -2.02 8.13
C ASP A 152 -1.18 -2.49 9.07
N ASP A 153 -1.58 -3.21 10.09
CA ASP A 153 -0.70 -3.91 10.99
C ASP A 153 -0.39 -5.29 10.40
N GLN A 154 0.87 -5.54 10.13
CA GLN A 154 1.37 -6.69 9.42
C GLN A 154 2.70 -7.12 10.06
N TYR A 155 3.17 -8.30 9.71
CA TYR A 155 4.51 -8.74 10.07
C TYR A 155 5.15 -9.55 8.94
N THR A 156 6.46 -9.77 9.04
CA THR A 156 7.20 -10.64 8.13
C THR A 156 8.01 -11.64 8.95
N ASP A 157 7.81 -12.93 8.68
CA ASP A 157 8.54 -14.05 9.27
C ASP A 157 9.38 -14.80 8.22
N ASP A 158 9.95 -15.92 8.58
CA ASP A 158 10.83 -16.76 7.75
C ASP A 158 10.10 -17.68 6.75
N THR A 159 8.77 -17.58 6.64
CA THR A 159 8.00 -18.43 5.71
C THR A 159 8.41 -18.17 4.26
N ARG A 160 8.78 -19.23 3.56
CA ARG A 160 9.13 -19.17 2.13
C ARG A 160 7.89 -19.22 1.25
N TYR A 161 8.04 -18.69 0.06
CA TYR A 161 6.96 -18.69 -0.94
C TYR A 161 6.55 -20.14 -1.29
N ASP A 162 5.27 -20.37 -1.23
CA ASP A 162 4.61 -21.53 -1.79
C ASP A 162 3.29 -21.07 -2.45
N PRO A 163 3.05 -21.39 -3.73
CA PRO A 163 1.88 -20.87 -4.44
C PRO A 163 0.53 -21.36 -3.88
N LYS A 164 0.54 -22.44 -3.10
CA LYS A 164 -0.69 -23.02 -2.52
C LYS A 164 -0.88 -22.67 -1.04
N THR A 165 0.20 -22.68 -0.26
CA THR A 165 0.13 -22.58 1.19
C THR A 165 0.64 -21.24 1.74
N ALA A 166 1.54 -20.57 1.01
CA ALA A 166 2.13 -19.30 1.41
C ALA A 166 2.37 -18.36 0.21
N PRO A 167 1.31 -17.93 -0.51
CA PRO A 167 1.44 -17.12 -1.72
C PRO A 167 2.02 -15.72 -1.46
N ASN A 168 2.01 -15.25 -0.23
CA ASN A 168 2.61 -13.99 0.21
C ASN A 168 3.96 -14.18 0.92
N ALA A 169 4.52 -15.39 0.88
CA ALA A 169 5.71 -15.77 1.64
C ALA A 169 5.57 -15.44 3.14
N GLY A 170 6.58 -14.79 3.75
CA GLY A 170 6.58 -14.43 5.15
C GLY A 170 5.72 -13.22 5.51
N ARG A 171 5.24 -12.42 4.53
CA ARG A 171 4.39 -11.26 4.83
C ARG A 171 2.97 -11.70 5.17
N LYS A 172 2.54 -11.38 6.37
CA LYS A 172 1.24 -11.75 6.94
C LYS A 172 0.58 -10.54 7.59
N GLY A 173 -0.74 -10.59 7.75
CA GLY A 173 -1.48 -9.64 8.58
C GLY A 173 -1.49 -10.11 10.02
N ASP A 174 -1.45 -9.15 10.96
CA ASP A 174 -1.69 -9.43 12.36
C ASP A 174 -3.16 -9.75 12.63
N PRO A 175 -3.47 -10.46 13.72
CA PRO A 175 -4.86 -10.67 14.12
C PRO A 175 -5.56 -9.34 14.42
N GLY A 176 -6.73 -9.14 13.86
CA GLY A 176 -7.52 -7.93 14.09
C GLY A 176 -8.13 -7.35 12.81
N PRO A 177 -8.69 -6.15 12.84
CA PRO A 177 -9.22 -5.47 11.66
C PRO A 177 -8.07 -5.08 10.73
N GLN A 178 -7.75 -6.00 9.84
CA GLN A 178 -6.71 -5.84 8.83
C GLN A 178 -7.30 -5.08 7.65
N GLY A 179 -6.53 -4.20 6.98
CA GLY A 179 -6.78 -3.58 5.66
C GLY A 179 -8.13 -3.76 4.99
N GLY A 180 -9.08 -4.17 5.74
CA GLY A 180 -10.34 -4.73 5.37
C GLY A 180 -11.52 -3.77 5.49
N GLU A 181 -11.27 -2.50 5.70
CA GLU A 181 -12.31 -1.47 5.77
C GLU A 181 -12.75 -0.96 4.38
N TYR A 182 -12.13 -1.43 3.32
CA TYR A 182 -12.53 -1.16 1.95
C TYR A 182 -12.95 -2.45 1.24
N THR A 183 -13.76 -2.32 0.19
CA THR A 183 -14.18 -3.45 -0.65
C THR A 183 -13.49 -3.41 -2.01
N ASN A 184 -12.90 -4.55 -2.41
CA ASN A 184 -12.35 -4.70 -3.75
C ASN A 184 -13.48 -4.88 -4.75
N ILE A 185 -13.50 -4.08 -5.81
CA ILE A 185 -14.43 -4.23 -6.91
C ILE A 185 -13.98 -5.40 -7.80
N ALA A 186 -14.94 -6.21 -8.20
CA ALA A 186 -14.79 -7.25 -9.23
C ALA A 186 -15.78 -6.99 -10.36
N LEU A 187 -15.55 -7.57 -11.53
CA LEU A 187 -16.53 -7.56 -12.60
C LEU A 187 -17.49 -8.76 -12.47
N VAL A 188 -18.77 -8.50 -12.56
CA VAL A 188 -19.84 -9.50 -12.69
C VAL A 188 -20.57 -9.24 -13.99
N ASN A 189 -20.59 -10.21 -14.88
CA ASN A 189 -21.17 -10.06 -16.21
C ASN A 189 -20.63 -8.84 -16.99
N GLY A 190 -19.32 -8.57 -16.86
CA GLY A 190 -18.63 -7.49 -17.56
C GLY A 190 -18.84 -6.09 -16.99
N LYS A 191 -19.51 -5.95 -15.85
CA LYS A 191 -19.73 -4.67 -15.15
C LYS A 191 -19.22 -4.74 -13.71
N PRO A 192 -18.86 -3.61 -13.07
CA PRO A 192 -18.55 -3.59 -11.64
C PRO A 192 -19.67 -4.24 -10.81
N ALA A 193 -19.30 -5.04 -9.81
CA ALA A 193 -20.27 -5.77 -8.99
C ALA A 193 -21.14 -4.84 -8.13
N PHE A 194 -20.62 -3.70 -7.77
CA PHE A 194 -21.27 -2.68 -6.93
C PHE A 194 -20.65 -1.31 -7.20
N MET A 195 -21.23 -0.27 -6.63
CA MET A 195 -20.70 1.09 -6.62
C MET A 195 -20.79 1.68 -5.21
N GLY A 196 -20.13 2.81 -4.98
CA GLY A 196 -20.32 3.60 -3.77
C GLY A 196 -21.69 4.24 -3.71
N ARG A 197 -22.15 4.52 -2.52
CA ARG A 197 -23.49 5.10 -2.27
C ARG A 197 -23.68 6.47 -2.91
N ASP A 198 -22.63 7.28 -2.99
CA ASP A 198 -22.62 8.59 -3.66
C ASP A 198 -22.68 8.49 -5.19
N ALA A 199 -22.39 7.30 -5.74
CA ALA A 199 -22.47 6.99 -7.18
C ALA A 199 -21.76 8.01 -8.08
N LYS A 200 -20.63 8.53 -7.66
CA LYS A 200 -19.84 9.51 -8.41
C LYS A 200 -18.54 8.87 -8.89
N ALA A 201 -18.23 9.03 -10.18
CA ALA A 201 -16.99 8.55 -10.75
C ALA A 201 -15.78 9.14 -10.02
N ALA A 202 -14.79 8.31 -9.72
CA ALA A 202 -13.62 8.72 -8.96
C ALA A 202 -12.82 9.82 -9.66
N ASN A 203 -12.63 9.69 -10.97
CA ASN A 203 -11.96 10.72 -11.79
C ASN A 203 -12.81 12.00 -12.02
N ALA A 204 -14.05 12.01 -11.57
CA ALA A 204 -14.94 13.16 -11.58
C ALA A 204 -15.22 13.73 -10.18
N GLY A 205 -14.37 13.40 -9.21
CA GLY A 205 -14.41 13.90 -7.83
C GLY A 205 -15.15 12.99 -6.84
N GLY A 206 -15.38 11.73 -7.20
CA GLY A 206 -15.70 10.65 -6.28
C GLY A 206 -14.45 10.12 -5.57
N THR A 207 -14.56 8.95 -4.98
CA THR A 207 -13.45 8.27 -4.32
C THR A 207 -13.04 7.00 -5.06
N TYR A 208 -11.74 6.67 -5.04
CA TYR A 208 -11.22 5.41 -5.58
C TYR A 208 -11.37 4.23 -4.63
N TYR A 209 -11.98 4.42 -3.48
CA TYR A 209 -12.27 3.36 -2.53
C TYR A 209 -13.75 3.38 -2.14
N ILE A 210 -14.27 2.22 -1.77
CA ILE A 210 -15.61 2.06 -1.22
C ILE A 210 -15.44 1.39 0.13
N LYS A 211 -15.90 2.08 1.19
CA LYS A 211 -15.83 1.56 2.54
C LYS A 211 -16.79 0.39 2.68
N LYS A 212 -16.42 -0.62 3.45
CA LYS A 212 -17.30 -1.76 3.75
C LYS A 212 -18.62 -1.28 4.36
N GLY A 213 -19.72 -1.79 3.81
CA GLY A 213 -21.07 -1.42 4.19
C GLY A 213 -21.63 -0.19 3.48
N GLU A 214 -20.84 0.45 2.60
CA GLU A 214 -21.29 1.56 1.75
C GLU A 214 -21.53 1.14 0.31
N GLU A 215 -21.44 -0.16 0.03
CA GLU A 215 -21.72 -0.72 -1.28
C GLU A 215 -23.21 -0.68 -1.58
N VAL A 216 -23.55 -0.28 -2.79
CA VAL A 216 -24.91 -0.37 -3.35
C VAL A 216 -24.87 -1.07 -4.69
N ALA A 217 -26.02 -1.55 -5.16
CA ALA A 217 -26.14 -2.18 -6.46
C ALA A 217 -25.61 -1.27 -7.57
N PHE A 218 -24.83 -1.85 -8.47
CA PHE A 218 -24.24 -1.10 -9.57
C PHE A 218 -25.30 -0.63 -10.55
N ASP A 219 -25.30 0.67 -10.86
CA ASP A 219 -26.18 1.30 -11.84
C ASP A 219 -25.34 1.95 -12.94
N ASP A 220 -25.20 1.25 -14.04
CA ASP A 220 -24.37 1.65 -15.19
C ASP A 220 -24.83 2.97 -15.84
N SER A 221 -26.10 3.35 -15.67
CA SER A 221 -26.66 4.59 -16.25
C SER A 221 -26.08 5.86 -15.64
N LYS A 222 -25.49 5.76 -14.45
CA LYS A 222 -24.87 6.88 -13.72
C LYS A 222 -23.48 7.24 -14.22
N PHE A 223 -22.91 6.42 -15.09
CA PHE A 223 -21.54 6.57 -15.57
C PHE A 223 -21.51 6.73 -17.09
N LYS A 224 -20.63 7.60 -17.58
CA LYS A 224 -20.37 7.83 -19.00
C LYS A 224 -19.01 7.25 -19.42
N PRO A 225 -18.76 7.03 -20.70
CA PRO A 225 -17.44 6.62 -21.18
C PRO A 225 -16.32 7.52 -20.64
N GLY A 226 -15.24 6.91 -20.14
CA GLY A 226 -14.12 7.57 -19.50
C GLY A 226 -14.22 7.68 -17.97
N ASP A 227 -15.38 7.40 -17.37
CA ASP A 227 -15.52 7.39 -15.91
C ASP A 227 -14.80 6.18 -15.29
N GLU A 228 -14.16 6.42 -14.13
CA GLU A 228 -13.43 5.42 -13.32
C GLU A 228 -14.14 5.16 -12.00
#